data_5dc7fa4c6feee431fa1f1ef90fe6937f
#
_entry.id   5dc7fa4c6feee431fa1f1ef90fe6937f
#
_cell.length_a   1.000
_cell.length_b   1.000
_cell.length_c   1.000
_cell.angle_alpha   90.00
_cell.angle_beta   90.00
_cell.angle_gamma   90.00
#
_symmetry.space_group_name_H-M   'P 1'
#
loop_
_entity.id
_entity.type
_entity.pdbx_description
1 polymer ?
#
loop_
_entity_poly.entity_id
_entity_poly.type
_entity_poly.pdbx_seq_one_letter_code
_entity_poly.pdbx_strand_id
1 'polypeptide(L)'
;MRTPKGYQEISRGYPILSGQITQGIKGFTESNFNYLKVSGKVEYAFNRPDKSSTELLLEGHYSAGEVPLTHLYHAYPNAPNKDEILQRFSVAGRRSFETMYFNEFFSDKLLVGQVKHHFAPFNIFSFLKPEMVLISKVAWGDLDNAQRHQNVAINTLEKGYFESGFELNKLLFGFGLSASYRYGAYHLPDFADNVAVKFTFYLEL
;
A
#
# COMPACT_ATOMS: atom_id res chain seq x y z
N MET A 1 23.27 -9.21 -12.82
CA MET A 1 24.48 -10.08 -12.88
C MET A 1 24.05 -11.49 -13.21
N ARG A 2 24.78 -12.21 -14.07
CA ARG A 2 24.44 -13.60 -14.40
C ARG A 2 25.06 -14.50 -13.34
N THR A 3 24.24 -15.23 -12.59
CA THR A 3 24.70 -16.20 -11.61
C THR A 3 24.47 -17.61 -12.14
N PRO A 4 25.11 -18.65 -11.57
CA PRO A 4 24.84 -20.05 -11.92
C PRO A 4 23.38 -20.48 -11.72
N LYS A 5 22.59 -19.71 -10.95
CA LYS A 5 21.16 -19.92 -10.68
C LYS A 5 20.23 -19.00 -11.49
N GLY A 6 20.73 -18.30 -12.51
CA GLY A 6 19.95 -17.40 -13.35
C GLY A 6 20.35 -15.93 -13.21
N TYR A 7 19.49 -15.04 -13.73
CA TYR A 7 19.69 -13.61 -13.60
C TYR A 7 19.24 -13.14 -12.21
N GLN A 8 20.18 -12.66 -11.42
CA GLN A 8 19.87 -12.02 -10.14
C GLN A 8 19.92 -10.50 -10.34
N GLU A 9 18.82 -9.83 -10.04
CA GLU A 9 18.76 -8.38 -10.02
C GLU A 9 19.54 -7.89 -8.80
N ILE A 10 20.72 -7.34 -9.03
CA ILE A 10 21.47 -6.69 -7.96
C ILE A 10 20.90 -5.29 -7.83
N SER A 11 20.22 -5.01 -6.73
CA SER A 11 19.88 -3.64 -6.35
C SER A 11 21.19 -2.82 -6.34
N ARG A 12 21.30 -1.87 -7.25
CA ARG A 12 22.52 -1.06 -7.44
C ARG A 12 22.65 0.06 -6.39
N GLY A 13 21.83 0.05 -5.33
CA GLY A 13 21.84 1.11 -4.32
C GLY A 13 21.28 2.45 -4.81
N TYR A 14 20.63 2.49 -5.97
CA TYR A 14 20.00 3.70 -6.52
C TYR A 14 18.47 3.64 -6.36
N PRO A 15 17.82 4.79 -6.15
CA PRO A 15 16.36 4.83 -6.13
C PRO A 15 15.78 4.48 -7.51
N ILE A 16 14.66 3.75 -7.50
CA ILE A 16 13.86 3.46 -8.69
C ILE A 16 12.81 4.57 -8.82
N LEU A 17 12.85 5.29 -9.92
CA LEU A 17 11.87 6.33 -10.24
C LEU A 17 10.90 5.80 -11.28
N SER A 18 9.61 6.02 -11.05
CA SER A 18 8.55 5.67 -12.00
C SER A 18 7.59 6.84 -12.14
N GLY A 19 7.06 7.04 -13.35
CA GLY A 19 6.07 8.08 -13.62
C GLY A 19 5.03 7.60 -14.61
N GLN A 20 3.82 8.10 -14.48
CA GLN A 20 2.72 7.81 -15.40
C GLN A 20 1.90 9.07 -15.65
N ILE A 21 1.54 9.29 -16.90
CA ILE A 21 0.59 10.33 -17.32
C ILE A 21 -0.55 9.63 -18.06
N THR A 22 -1.77 9.96 -17.69
CA THR A 22 -2.98 9.44 -18.32
C THR A 22 -3.90 10.60 -18.65
N GLN A 23 -4.39 10.69 -19.89
CA GLN A 23 -5.33 11.70 -20.33
C GLN A 23 -6.60 11.05 -20.88
N GLY A 24 -7.75 11.45 -20.34
CA GLY A 24 -9.05 11.19 -20.93
C GLY A 24 -9.43 12.37 -21.84
N ILE A 25 -9.84 12.08 -23.08
CA ILE A 25 -10.23 13.09 -24.06
C ILE A 25 -11.69 12.85 -24.41
N LYS A 26 -12.56 13.82 -24.12
CA LYS A 26 -13.98 13.75 -24.43
C LYS A 26 -14.21 13.61 -25.94
N GLY A 27 -15.07 12.65 -26.32
CA GLY A 27 -15.38 12.35 -27.72
C GLY A 27 -14.38 11.44 -28.42
N PHE A 28 -13.28 11.07 -27.78
CA PHE A 28 -12.35 10.07 -28.28
C PHE A 28 -12.64 8.70 -27.63
N THR A 29 -12.77 7.62 -28.44
CA THR A 29 -13.10 6.26 -27.97
C THR A 29 -14.27 6.20 -26.98
N GLU A 30 -15.36 6.92 -27.29
CA GLU A 30 -16.61 6.99 -26.48
C GLU A 30 -16.43 7.60 -25.08
N SER A 31 -15.30 8.23 -24.79
CA SER A 31 -15.09 8.91 -23.51
C SER A 31 -16.02 10.13 -23.38
N ASN A 32 -16.74 10.20 -22.26
CA ASN A 32 -17.59 11.34 -21.90
C ASN A 32 -16.87 12.40 -21.06
N PHE A 33 -15.62 12.15 -20.66
CA PHE A 33 -14.90 12.95 -19.68
C PHE A 33 -13.59 13.49 -20.24
N ASN A 34 -13.23 14.69 -19.80
CA ASN A 34 -11.94 15.31 -20.11
C ASN A 34 -11.14 15.49 -18.81
N TYR A 35 -10.09 14.73 -18.64
CA TYR A 35 -9.25 14.75 -17.43
C TYR A 35 -7.79 14.43 -17.71
N LEU A 36 -6.92 14.88 -16.82
CA LEU A 36 -5.50 14.54 -16.79
C LEU A 36 -5.16 13.90 -15.44
N LYS A 37 -4.39 12.82 -15.46
CA LYS A 37 -3.82 12.20 -14.27
C LYS A 37 -2.31 12.13 -14.41
N VAL A 38 -1.60 12.50 -13.36
CA VAL A 38 -0.14 12.39 -13.25
C VAL A 38 0.20 11.65 -11.96
N SER A 39 1.08 10.67 -12.06
CA SER A 39 1.56 9.90 -10.91
C SER A 39 3.07 9.79 -10.95
N GLY A 40 3.70 9.89 -9.80
CA GLY A 40 5.13 9.69 -9.61
C GLY A 40 5.39 8.77 -8.43
N LYS A 41 6.43 7.95 -8.51
CA LYS A 41 6.81 7.01 -7.47
C LYS A 41 8.32 6.93 -7.34
N VAL A 42 8.79 6.88 -6.10
CA VAL A 42 10.19 6.65 -5.72
C VAL A 42 10.25 5.44 -4.82
N GLU A 43 11.05 4.45 -5.17
CA GLU A 43 11.35 3.27 -4.35
C GLU A 43 12.85 3.21 -4.09
N TYR A 44 13.23 2.98 -2.84
CA TYR A 44 14.62 2.84 -2.47
C TYR A 44 14.80 1.75 -1.40
N ALA A 45 15.82 0.91 -1.56
CA ALA A 45 16.14 -0.15 -0.62
C ALA A 45 17.60 -0.01 -0.13
N PHE A 46 17.75 0.02 1.18
CA PHE A 46 19.05 0.00 1.87
C PHE A 46 19.32 -1.42 2.36
N ASN A 47 20.22 -2.12 1.72
CA ASN A 47 20.65 -3.45 2.14
C ASN A 47 21.90 -3.35 3.02
N ARG A 48 21.90 -4.05 4.15
CA ARG A 48 23.03 -4.10 5.08
C ARG A 48 23.74 -5.47 5.03
N PRO A 49 25.04 -5.51 5.43
CA PRO A 49 25.81 -6.76 5.44
C PRO A 49 25.26 -7.85 6.36
N ASP A 50 24.54 -7.46 7.43
CA ASP A 50 23.89 -8.35 8.38
C ASP A 50 22.60 -9.00 7.86
N LYS A 51 22.28 -8.81 6.56
CA LYS A 51 21.05 -9.24 5.89
C LYS A 51 19.79 -8.51 6.32
N SER A 52 19.89 -7.41 7.07
CA SER A 52 18.79 -6.51 7.29
C SER A 52 18.63 -5.55 6.10
N SER A 53 17.42 -5.08 5.88
CA SER A 53 17.17 -4.07 4.84
C SER A 53 16.10 -3.08 5.27
N THR A 54 16.13 -1.88 4.68
CA THR A 54 15.08 -0.89 4.86
C THR A 54 14.59 -0.45 3.50
N GLU A 55 13.31 -0.60 3.25
CA GLU A 55 12.64 -0.16 2.03
C GLU A 55 11.88 1.13 2.30
N LEU A 56 12.04 2.10 1.40
CA LEU A 56 11.31 3.35 1.38
C LEU A 56 10.48 3.42 0.11
N LEU A 57 9.23 3.81 0.24
CA LEU A 57 8.33 4.10 -0.86
C LEU A 57 7.69 5.47 -0.66
N LEU A 58 7.70 6.29 -1.70
CA LEU A 58 6.95 7.53 -1.77
C LEU A 58 6.22 7.59 -3.11
N GLU A 59 4.91 7.81 -3.07
CA GLU A 59 4.07 7.95 -4.25
C GLU A 59 3.28 9.25 -4.17
N GLY A 60 3.26 10.01 -5.26
CA GLY A 60 2.44 11.20 -5.42
C GLY A 60 1.54 11.09 -6.63
N HIS A 61 0.28 11.50 -6.47
CA HIS A 61 -0.75 11.43 -7.50
C HIS A 61 -1.51 12.73 -7.57
N TYR A 62 -1.77 13.18 -8.77
CA TYR A 62 -2.56 14.38 -9.04
C TYR A 62 -3.47 14.14 -10.23
N SER A 63 -4.70 14.57 -10.13
CA SER A 63 -5.63 14.58 -11.25
C SER A 63 -6.40 15.90 -11.34
N ALA A 64 -6.72 16.30 -12.56
CA ALA A 64 -7.44 17.53 -12.86
C ALA A 64 -8.49 17.31 -13.96
N GLY A 65 -9.53 18.15 -13.98
CA GLY A 65 -10.60 18.08 -14.95
C GLY A 65 -11.82 17.30 -14.46
N GLU A 66 -12.53 16.66 -15.37
CA GLU A 66 -13.75 15.90 -15.07
C GLU A 66 -13.41 14.44 -14.78
N VAL A 67 -12.77 14.18 -13.62
CA VAL A 67 -12.37 12.83 -13.24
C VAL A 67 -13.58 12.01 -12.81
N PRO A 68 -13.89 10.88 -13.46
CA PRO A 68 -14.96 9.98 -13.03
C PRO A 68 -14.62 9.35 -11.66
N LEU A 69 -15.64 8.99 -10.88
CA LEU A 69 -15.48 8.36 -9.56
C LEU A 69 -14.54 7.12 -9.60
N THR A 70 -14.69 6.30 -10.63
CA THR A 70 -13.88 5.09 -10.85
C THR A 70 -12.42 5.36 -11.18
N HIS A 71 -12.05 6.60 -11.48
CA HIS A 71 -10.71 7.04 -11.80
C HIS A 71 -10.07 7.88 -10.69
N LEU A 72 -10.79 8.17 -9.60
CA LEU A 72 -10.20 8.79 -8.42
C LEU A 72 -9.13 7.87 -7.81
N TYR A 73 -8.21 8.47 -7.09
CA TYR A 73 -7.17 7.71 -6.41
C TYR A 73 -7.67 7.17 -5.08
N HIS A 74 -7.23 5.96 -4.77
CA HIS A 74 -7.41 5.30 -3.49
C HIS A 74 -6.04 4.97 -2.91
N ALA A 75 -5.87 5.10 -1.60
CA ALA A 75 -4.60 4.79 -0.93
C ALA A 75 -4.41 3.28 -0.70
N TYR A 76 -4.72 2.45 -1.69
CA TYR A 76 -4.58 0.99 -1.65
C TYR A 76 -5.27 0.32 -0.45
N PRO A 77 -6.58 0.51 -0.24
CA PRO A 77 -7.32 -0.09 0.87
C PRO A 77 -7.33 -1.61 0.75
N ASN A 78 -7.20 -2.31 1.88
CA ASN A 78 -7.22 -3.78 1.92
C ASN A 78 -8.06 -4.34 3.08
N ALA A 79 -8.88 -3.53 3.74
CA ALA A 79 -9.85 -4.01 4.71
C ALA A 79 -11.20 -4.24 4.04
N PRO A 80 -11.75 -5.44 4.11
CA PRO A 80 -13.12 -5.69 3.69
C PRO A 80 -14.12 -5.09 4.69
N ASN A 81 -15.35 -4.90 4.26
CA ASN A 81 -16.41 -4.37 5.12
C ASN A 81 -16.57 -5.19 6.41
N LYS A 82 -17.00 -4.51 7.51
CA LYS A 82 -17.07 -5.05 8.87
C LYS A 82 -17.91 -6.33 9.03
N ASP A 83 -18.85 -6.58 8.12
CA ASP A 83 -19.97 -7.50 8.36
C ASP A 83 -19.69 -8.96 7.97
N GLU A 84 -18.57 -9.27 7.33
CA GLU A 84 -18.27 -10.63 6.88
C GLU A 84 -17.00 -11.21 7.53
N ILE A 85 -17.18 -12.17 8.43
CA ILE A 85 -16.09 -12.89 9.12
C ILE A 85 -15.07 -13.53 8.15
N LEU A 86 -15.51 -14.06 7.02
CA LEU A 86 -14.65 -14.66 5.99
C LEU A 86 -13.68 -13.64 5.34
N GLN A 87 -14.02 -12.37 5.37
CA GLN A 87 -13.19 -11.31 4.82
C GLN A 87 -12.06 -10.87 5.78
N ARG A 88 -12.08 -11.31 7.03
CA ARG A 88 -11.00 -11.06 8.01
C ARG A 88 -9.73 -11.84 7.71
N PHE A 89 -9.82 -12.91 6.93
CA PHE A 89 -8.70 -13.74 6.50
C PHE A 89 -8.26 -13.37 5.08
N SER A 90 -7.68 -12.20 4.92
CA SER A 90 -7.10 -11.77 3.65
C SER A 90 -5.57 -11.76 3.70
N VAL A 91 -4.96 -11.71 2.53
CA VAL A 91 -3.50 -11.62 2.39
C VAL A 91 -3.08 -10.16 2.47
N ALA A 92 -2.03 -9.89 3.23
CA ALA A 92 -1.43 -8.56 3.28
C ALA A 92 -0.81 -8.21 1.93
N GLY A 93 -1.06 -7.00 1.47
CA GLY A 93 -0.50 -6.51 0.22
C GLY A 93 0.86 -5.82 0.43
N ARG A 94 1.64 -5.72 -0.64
CA ARG A 94 2.95 -5.06 -0.57
C ARG A 94 2.86 -3.57 -0.21
N ARG A 95 1.78 -2.89 -0.64
CA ARG A 95 1.60 -1.43 -0.49
C ARG A 95 0.29 -1.05 0.20
N SER A 96 -0.57 -2.03 0.44
CA SER A 96 -1.92 -1.78 0.95
C SER A 96 -1.92 -1.32 2.39
N PHE A 97 -2.91 -0.49 2.72
CA PHE A 97 -3.30 -0.20 4.09
C PHE A 97 -4.27 -1.29 4.56
N GLU A 98 -3.83 -2.08 5.52
CA GLU A 98 -4.51 -3.31 5.91
C GLU A 98 -5.78 -3.04 6.73
N THR A 99 -5.85 -1.87 7.36
CA THR A 99 -6.97 -1.41 8.19
C THR A 99 -7.89 -0.42 7.50
N MET A 100 -7.54 0.03 6.27
CA MET A 100 -8.37 0.94 5.47
C MET A 100 -9.42 0.16 4.70
N TYR A 101 -10.69 0.54 4.85
CA TYR A 101 -11.82 -0.12 4.18
C TYR A 101 -11.88 0.26 2.69
N PHE A 102 -12.37 -0.68 1.87
CA PHE A 102 -12.65 -0.39 0.46
C PHE A 102 -13.65 0.76 0.33
N ASN A 103 -13.37 1.70 -0.57
CA ASN A 103 -14.17 2.89 -0.82
C ASN A 103 -14.34 3.82 0.42
N GLU A 104 -13.46 3.72 1.40
CA GLU A 104 -13.51 4.61 2.57
C GLU A 104 -13.08 6.03 2.22
N PHE A 105 -12.06 6.18 1.35
CA PHE A 105 -11.50 7.48 0.97
C PHE A 105 -11.32 7.60 -0.53
N PHE A 106 -11.54 8.82 -1.03
CA PHE A 106 -11.39 9.20 -2.43
C PHE A 106 -10.53 10.46 -2.54
N SER A 107 -9.67 10.52 -3.55
CA SER A 107 -8.75 11.65 -3.71
C SER A 107 -8.50 11.96 -5.18
N ASP A 108 -8.39 13.24 -5.52
CA ASP A 108 -7.81 13.72 -6.78
C ASP A 108 -6.34 14.13 -6.61
N LYS A 109 -5.92 14.37 -5.36
CA LYS A 109 -4.55 14.62 -4.92
C LYS A 109 -4.21 13.63 -3.81
N LEU A 110 -3.20 12.80 -3.99
CA LEU A 110 -2.86 11.76 -3.03
C LEU A 110 -1.34 11.65 -2.88
N LEU A 111 -0.88 11.60 -1.64
CA LEU A 111 0.51 11.30 -1.28
C LEU A 111 0.52 10.07 -0.37
N VAL A 112 1.31 9.07 -0.72
CA VAL A 112 1.47 7.83 0.05
C VAL A 112 2.94 7.63 0.36
N GLY A 113 3.25 7.37 1.63
CA GLY A 113 4.57 7.03 2.10
C GLY A 113 4.58 5.70 2.85
N GLN A 114 5.64 4.91 2.68
CA GLN A 114 5.83 3.65 3.39
C GLN A 114 7.29 3.45 3.73
N VAL A 115 7.52 2.96 4.94
CA VAL A 115 8.82 2.46 5.40
C VAL A 115 8.63 1.02 5.86
N LYS A 116 9.44 0.10 5.33
CA LYS A 116 9.56 -1.29 5.81
C LYS A 116 10.98 -1.53 6.27
N HIS A 117 11.12 -2.06 7.48
CA HIS A 117 12.42 -2.50 7.99
C HIS A 117 12.41 -3.99 8.22
N HIS A 118 13.17 -4.70 7.40
CA HIS A 118 13.39 -6.14 7.47
C HIS A 118 14.57 -6.42 8.40
N PHE A 119 14.32 -7.12 9.48
CA PHE A 119 15.38 -7.60 10.36
C PHE A 119 16.08 -8.82 9.74
N ALA A 120 17.33 -9.05 10.13
CA ALA A 120 18.02 -10.27 9.75
C ALA A 120 17.22 -11.50 10.21
N PRO A 121 17.05 -12.53 9.36
CA PRO A 121 16.37 -13.75 9.74
C PRO A 121 16.99 -14.37 10.99
N PHE A 122 16.17 -14.78 11.94
CA PHE A 122 16.62 -15.41 13.18
C PHE A 122 16.28 -16.91 13.21
N ASN A 123 17.12 -17.70 13.86
CA ASN A 123 16.93 -19.14 13.93
C ASN A 123 16.04 -19.49 15.13
N ILE A 124 14.86 -20.08 14.91
CA ILE A 124 14.08 -20.75 15.96
C ILE A 124 14.48 -22.21 16.02
N PHE A 125 14.54 -22.87 14.85
CA PHE A 125 15.01 -24.22 14.65
C PHE A 125 15.91 -24.27 13.42
N SER A 126 16.65 -25.37 13.21
CA SER A 126 17.54 -25.51 12.06
C SER A 126 16.85 -25.37 10.71
N PHE A 127 15.56 -25.69 10.64
CA PHE A 127 14.73 -25.60 9.43
C PHE A 127 13.81 -24.37 9.40
N LEU A 128 13.71 -23.59 10.49
CA LEU A 128 12.79 -22.46 10.60
C LEU A 128 13.58 -21.18 10.89
N LYS A 129 13.61 -20.28 9.88
CA LYS A 129 14.31 -18.99 9.92
C LYS A 129 13.36 -17.86 9.58
N PRO A 130 12.44 -17.50 10.48
CA PRO A 130 11.52 -16.41 10.22
C PRO A 130 12.26 -15.08 10.11
N GLU A 131 11.60 -14.17 9.42
CA GLU A 131 12.02 -12.78 9.22
C GLU A 131 10.94 -11.85 9.79
N MET A 132 11.33 -10.97 10.69
CA MET A 132 10.45 -9.93 11.20
C MET A 132 10.60 -8.68 10.35
N VAL A 133 9.47 -8.04 10.03
CA VAL A 133 9.43 -6.77 9.29
C VAL A 133 8.59 -5.78 10.10
N LEU A 134 9.14 -4.59 10.38
CA LEU A 134 8.37 -3.47 10.90
C LEU A 134 7.92 -2.58 9.74
N ILE A 135 6.67 -2.11 9.83
CA ILE A 135 6.03 -1.35 8.76
C ILE A 135 5.43 -0.09 9.35
N SER A 136 5.63 1.04 8.67
CA SER A 136 4.91 2.27 8.91
C SER A 136 4.46 2.87 7.60
N LYS A 137 3.20 3.28 7.53
CA LYS A 137 2.55 3.80 6.32
C LYS A 137 1.79 5.07 6.65
N VAL A 138 1.81 5.99 5.71
CA VAL A 138 1.06 7.24 5.80
C VAL A 138 0.38 7.54 4.47
N ALA A 139 -0.79 8.17 4.50
CA ALA A 139 -1.44 8.70 3.33
C ALA A 139 -2.08 10.05 3.64
N TRP A 140 -1.90 11.02 2.74
CA TRP A 140 -2.62 12.28 2.72
C TRP A 140 -3.30 12.44 1.38
N GLY A 141 -4.53 12.94 1.38
CA GLY A 141 -5.23 13.15 0.14
C GLY A 141 -6.43 14.06 0.29
N ASP A 142 -6.78 14.70 -0.79
CA ASP A 142 -7.89 15.61 -0.88
C ASP A 142 -8.69 15.40 -2.17
N LEU A 143 -9.88 15.91 -2.24
CA LEU A 143 -10.76 15.85 -3.40
C LEU A 143 -11.46 17.19 -3.64
N ASP A 144 -11.04 17.88 -4.68
CA ASP A 144 -11.72 19.07 -5.15
C ASP A 144 -13.10 18.70 -5.73
N ASN A 145 -14.12 19.48 -5.41
CA ASN A 145 -15.48 19.33 -5.98
C ASN A 145 -16.14 17.96 -5.73
N ALA A 146 -16.07 17.45 -4.49
CA ALA A 146 -16.72 16.20 -4.07
C ALA A 146 -18.22 16.12 -4.47
N GLN A 147 -18.92 17.27 -4.55
CA GLN A 147 -20.35 17.38 -4.90
C GLN A 147 -20.67 16.91 -6.34
N ARG A 148 -19.66 16.75 -7.21
CA ARG A 148 -19.86 16.16 -8.55
C ARG A 148 -20.27 14.69 -8.49
N HIS A 149 -19.90 13.99 -7.42
CA HIS A 149 -20.14 12.57 -7.23
C HIS A 149 -21.39 12.39 -6.36
N GLN A 150 -22.56 12.25 -7.03
CA GLN A 150 -23.84 12.11 -6.35
C GLN A 150 -24.04 10.69 -5.82
N ASN A 151 -24.80 10.57 -4.73
CA ASN A 151 -25.17 9.29 -4.09
C ASN A 151 -24.00 8.44 -3.58
N VAL A 152 -22.84 9.04 -3.30
CA VAL A 152 -21.69 8.41 -2.68
C VAL A 152 -21.25 9.23 -1.48
N ALA A 153 -21.04 8.57 -0.35
CA ALA A 153 -20.39 9.20 0.80
C ALA A 153 -18.89 9.38 0.49
N ILE A 154 -18.46 10.62 0.39
CA ILE A 154 -17.08 10.97 0.08
C ILE A 154 -16.38 11.39 1.35
N ASN A 155 -15.33 10.64 1.72
CA ASN A 155 -14.37 11.05 2.73
C ASN A 155 -13.01 11.28 2.06
N THR A 156 -12.24 12.22 2.60
CA THR A 156 -10.88 12.55 2.15
C THR A 156 -9.84 12.20 3.20
N LEU A 157 -8.56 12.25 2.83
CA LEU A 157 -7.42 11.95 3.70
C LEU A 157 -6.71 13.24 4.20
N GLU A 158 -7.39 14.38 4.26
CA GLU A 158 -6.81 15.69 4.62
C GLU A 158 -6.07 15.68 5.96
N LYS A 159 -6.58 14.93 6.95
CA LYS A 159 -6.01 14.87 8.29
C LYS A 159 -4.83 13.89 8.42
N GLY A 160 -4.51 13.16 7.35
CA GLY A 160 -3.51 12.13 7.34
C GLY A 160 -3.96 10.81 7.97
N TYR A 161 -3.83 9.74 7.21
CA TYR A 161 -4.08 8.37 7.65
C TYR A 161 -2.76 7.72 8.02
N PHE A 162 -2.70 7.11 9.19
CA PHE A 162 -1.50 6.47 9.72
C PHE A 162 -1.79 5.02 10.07
N GLU A 163 -0.93 4.13 9.61
CA GLU A 163 -0.96 2.71 9.92
C GLU A 163 0.46 2.22 10.19
N SER A 164 0.64 1.49 11.29
CA SER A 164 1.89 0.80 11.57
C SER A 164 1.62 -0.65 11.96
N GLY A 165 2.59 -1.49 11.73
CA GLY A 165 2.42 -2.91 11.99
C GLY A 165 3.71 -3.68 11.88
N PHE A 166 3.59 -4.99 11.95
CA PHE A 166 4.69 -5.91 11.75
C PHE A 166 4.24 -7.13 10.94
N GLU A 167 5.20 -7.74 10.26
CA GLU A 167 5.04 -9.06 9.63
C GLU A 167 6.04 -10.02 10.25
N LEU A 168 5.62 -11.26 10.37
CA LEU A 168 6.48 -12.39 10.68
C LEU A 168 6.41 -13.35 9.51
N ASN A 169 7.40 -13.29 8.65
CA ASN A 169 7.46 -13.98 7.37
C ASN A 169 8.24 -15.27 7.44
N LYS A 170 8.08 -16.17 6.45
CA LYS A 170 8.83 -17.43 6.34
C LYS A 170 8.64 -18.36 7.54
N LEU A 171 7.43 -18.40 8.12
CA LEU A 171 7.11 -19.29 9.25
C LEU A 171 7.07 -20.75 8.81
N LEU A 172 6.25 -21.08 7.80
CA LEU A 172 6.11 -22.44 7.29
C LEU A 172 5.69 -22.39 5.81
N PHE A 173 6.39 -23.12 4.94
CA PHE A 173 6.09 -23.17 3.49
C PHE A 173 5.93 -21.80 2.81
N GLY A 174 6.66 -20.79 3.27
CA GLY A 174 6.54 -19.41 2.75
C GLY A 174 5.38 -18.60 3.32
N PHE A 175 4.53 -19.18 4.18
CA PHE A 175 3.49 -18.45 4.90
C PHE A 175 4.06 -17.61 6.02
N GLY A 176 3.37 -16.53 6.33
CA GLY A 176 3.63 -15.66 7.47
C GLY A 176 2.34 -14.99 7.95
N LEU A 177 2.48 -14.13 8.94
CA LEU A 177 1.40 -13.36 9.53
C LEU A 177 1.79 -11.89 9.58
N SER A 178 0.83 -11.00 9.38
CA SER A 178 0.96 -9.57 9.62
C SER A 178 -0.07 -9.11 10.62
N ALA A 179 0.29 -8.09 11.41
CA ALA A 179 -0.64 -7.35 12.24
C ALA A 179 -0.40 -5.87 12.02
N SER A 180 -1.47 -5.13 11.73
CA SER A 180 -1.45 -3.69 11.47
C SER A 180 -2.42 -2.97 12.38
N TYR A 181 -2.09 -1.75 12.76
CA TYR A 181 -2.89 -0.89 13.60
C TYR A 181 -3.02 0.51 13.00
N ARG A 182 -4.27 0.98 12.89
CA ARG A 182 -4.67 2.31 12.45
C ARG A 182 -4.71 3.27 13.63
N TYR A 183 -4.15 4.46 13.48
CA TYR A 183 -4.13 5.47 14.53
C TYR A 183 -4.23 6.89 13.97
N GLY A 184 -4.30 7.88 14.85
CA GLY A 184 -4.39 9.29 14.47
C GLY A 184 -5.83 9.75 14.24
N ALA A 185 -6.01 10.70 13.33
CA ALA A 185 -7.28 11.39 13.13
C ALA A 185 -8.42 10.49 12.61
N TYR A 186 -8.09 9.40 11.97
CA TYR A 186 -9.05 8.44 11.41
C TYR A 186 -9.20 7.17 12.25
N HIS A 187 -8.72 7.17 13.50
CA HIS A 187 -8.98 6.09 14.46
C HIS A 187 -10.49 5.90 14.67
N LEU A 188 -10.94 4.66 14.60
CA LEU A 188 -12.34 4.30 14.80
C LEU A 188 -12.65 4.06 16.27
N PRO A 189 -13.93 4.22 16.73
CA PRO A 189 -14.27 4.10 18.13
C PRO A 189 -13.94 2.74 18.73
N ASP A 190 -14.21 1.66 17.99
CA ASP A 190 -13.94 0.30 18.45
C ASP A 190 -12.50 -0.11 18.15
N PHE A 191 -11.77 -0.60 19.15
CA PHE A 191 -10.38 -1.03 18.98
C PHE A 191 -10.21 -2.08 17.89
N ALA A 192 -11.11 -3.06 17.82
CA ALA A 192 -11.06 -4.14 16.84
C ALA A 192 -11.12 -3.66 15.39
N ASP A 193 -11.76 -2.52 15.14
CA ASP A 193 -11.87 -1.92 13.80
C ASP A 193 -10.58 -1.25 13.33
N ASN A 194 -9.68 -0.97 14.26
CA ASN A 194 -8.38 -0.37 13.98
C ASN A 194 -7.27 -1.40 13.83
N VAL A 195 -7.56 -2.69 14.00
CA VAL A 195 -6.58 -3.79 13.91
C VAL A 195 -6.91 -4.69 12.75
N ALA A 196 -5.91 -5.01 11.96
CA ALA A 196 -6.00 -6.04 10.91
C ALA A 196 -4.94 -7.09 11.13
N VAL A 197 -5.35 -8.37 11.15
CA VAL A 197 -4.44 -9.52 11.16
C VAL A 197 -4.64 -10.28 9.86
N LYS A 198 -3.55 -10.49 9.11
CA LYS A 198 -3.60 -11.08 7.76
C LYS A 198 -2.47 -12.08 7.55
N PHE A 199 -2.66 -12.93 6.55
CA PHE A 199 -1.60 -13.80 6.08
C PHE A 199 -0.64 -13.05 5.17
N THR A 200 0.65 -13.41 5.24
CA THR A 200 1.66 -13.04 4.24
C THR A 200 2.10 -14.31 3.51
N PHE A 201 2.53 -14.16 2.26
CA PHE A 201 3.01 -15.28 1.48
C PHE A 201 4.24 -14.86 0.67
N TYR A 202 5.35 -15.54 0.90
CA TYR A 202 6.61 -15.34 0.20
C TYR A 202 6.99 -16.60 -0.58
N LEU A 203 7.00 -16.49 -1.90
CA LEU A 203 7.58 -17.49 -2.79
C LEU A 203 8.99 -17.06 -3.17
N GLU A 204 10.00 -17.82 -2.76
CA GLU A 204 11.32 -17.76 -3.36
C GLU A 204 11.31 -18.65 -4.60
N LEU A 205 11.24 -18.02 -5.79
CA LEU A 205 11.36 -18.67 -7.10
C LEU A 205 12.83 -18.82 -7.49
#